data_b0200e67b238ec973c4a204def5cdf8f
#
_entry.id   b0200e67b238ec973c4a204def5cdf8f
#
_cell.length_a   1.000
_cell.length_b   1.000
_cell.length_c   1.000
_cell.angle_alpha   90.00
_cell.angle_beta   90.00
_cell.angle_gamma   90.00
#
_symmetry.space_group_name_H-M   'P 1'
#
loop_
_entity.id
_entity.type
_entity.pdbx_description
1 polymer ?
#
loop_
_entity_poly.entity_id
_entity_poly.type
_entity_poly.pdbx_seq_one_letter_code
_entity_poly.pdbx_strand_id
1 'polypeptide(L)'
;MWIEELVAALGAEPVQYRNKMQCCGAGGGVRGYDITHALDITNEKLINMEEVGADAVTDLCPFCQLQFDRGQIEIKDKFGVEHGIPPVLHYNELLGLAQGMSPDELALDLHAVDVEPFLKKIL
;
A
#
# COMPACT_ATOMS: atom_id res chain seq x y z
N MET A 1 -16.59 -6.70 -3.89
CA MET A 1 -16.32 -5.99 -2.62
C MET A 1 -16.43 -4.48 -2.88
N TRP A 2 -17.07 -3.76 -2.00
CA TRP A 2 -17.39 -2.36 -2.27
C TRP A 2 -16.19 -1.41 -2.34
N ILE A 3 -15.07 -1.73 -1.70
CA ILE A 3 -13.85 -0.92 -1.88
C ILE A 3 -13.36 -0.98 -3.33
N GLU A 4 -13.51 -2.12 -3.98
CA GLU A 4 -13.15 -2.26 -5.40
C GLU A 4 -14.02 -1.36 -6.27
N GLU A 5 -15.30 -1.25 -5.93
CA GLU A 5 -16.23 -0.35 -6.63
C GLU A 5 -15.83 1.11 -6.45
N LEU A 6 -15.39 1.48 -5.23
CA LEU A 6 -14.91 2.84 -4.96
C LEU A 6 -13.65 3.16 -5.75
N VAL A 7 -12.73 2.21 -5.85
CA VAL A 7 -11.49 2.38 -6.63
C VAL A 7 -11.82 2.51 -8.12
N ALA A 8 -12.69 1.67 -8.63
CA ALA A 8 -13.12 1.72 -10.03
C ALA A 8 -13.79 3.06 -10.37
N ALA A 9 -14.54 3.63 -9.44
CA ALA A 9 -15.21 4.93 -9.63
C ALA A 9 -14.21 6.07 -9.83
N LEU A 10 -12.96 5.92 -9.40
CA LEU A 10 -11.90 6.92 -9.60
C LEU A 10 -11.16 6.73 -10.93
N GLY A 11 -11.54 5.72 -11.72
CA GLY A 11 -10.88 5.44 -12.98
C GLY A 11 -9.69 4.48 -12.87
N ALA A 12 -9.45 3.92 -11.70
CA ALA A 12 -8.41 2.92 -11.49
C ALA A 12 -8.98 1.52 -11.67
N GLU A 13 -8.12 0.56 -12.00
CA GLU A 13 -8.53 -0.83 -12.15
C GLU A 13 -8.16 -1.62 -10.89
N PRO A 14 -9.13 -2.11 -10.11
CA PRO A 14 -8.83 -2.97 -8.97
C PRO A 14 -8.36 -4.33 -9.46
N VAL A 15 -7.21 -4.80 -8.95
CA VAL A 15 -6.57 -6.04 -9.37
C VAL A 15 -6.75 -7.10 -8.31
N GLN A 16 -7.16 -8.30 -8.71
CA GLN A 16 -7.27 -9.44 -7.81
C GLN A 16 -5.90 -10.06 -7.57
N TYR A 17 -5.63 -10.46 -6.34
CA TYR A 17 -4.38 -11.12 -6.00
C TYR A 17 -4.62 -12.19 -4.92
N ARG A 18 -3.67 -13.11 -4.79
CA ARG A 18 -3.77 -14.23 -3.86
C ARG A 18 -3.85 -13.73 -2.42
N ASN A 19 -4.75 -14.32 -1.63
CA ASN A 19 -4.93 -13.98 -0.21
C ASN A 19 -5.25 -12.52 0.03
N LYS A 20 -6.00 -11.90 -0.87
CA LYS A 20 -6.41 -10.50 -0.79
C LYS A 20 -7.08 -10.15 0.53
N MET A 21 -7.84 -11.07 1.11
CA MET A 21 -8.56 -10.88 2.37
C MET A 21 -7.69 -11.10 3.61
N GLN A 22 -6.44 -11.52 3.42
CA GLN A 22 -5.52 -11.74 4.53
C GLN A 22 -5.18 -10.42 5.24
N CYS A 23 -5.01 -10.49 6.58
CA CYS A 23 -4.60 -9.35 7.40
C CYS A 23 -3.25 -8.77 6.93
N CYS A 24 -3.09 -7.45 7.05
CA CYS A 24 -1.83 -6.79 6.73
C CYS A 24 -0.70 -7.09 7.74
N GLY A 25 -1.05 -7.55 8.93
CA GLY A 25 -0.09 -7.87 9.98
C GLY A 25 0.01 -6.83 11.10
N ALA A 26 -0.61 -5.65 10.95
CA ALA A 26 -0.52 -4.59 11.95
C ALA A 26 -1.57 -4.70 13.05
N GLY A 27 -2.68 -5.37 12.78
CA GLY A 27 -3.83 -5.43 13.69
C GLY A 27 -3.56 -6.22 14.96
N GLY A 28 -4.40 -6.00 15.98
CA GLY A 28 -4.35 -6.74 17.24
C GLY A 28 -3.11 -6.46 18.09
N GLY A 29 -2.33 -5.43 17.79
CA GLY A 29 -1.13 -5.09 18.54
C GLY A 29 0.09 -5.96 18.24
N VAL A 30 0.01 -6.86 17.24
CA VAL A 30 1.12 -7.76 16.88
C VAL A 30 2.38 -6.97 16.56
N ARG A 31 2.26 -5.86 15.84
CA ARG A 31 3.38 -4.99 15.49
C ARG A 31 4.08 -4.46 16.74
N GLY A 32 3.34 -4.24 17.84
CA GLY A 32 3.90 -3.69 19.07
C GLY A 32 4.68 -4.69 19.91
N TYR A 33 4.38 -5.98 19.84
CA TYR A 33 5.06 -6.98 20.65
C TYR A 33 5.86 -8.02 19.85
N ASP A 34 5.60 -8.17 18.58
CA ASP A 34 6.38 -9.06 17.70
C ASP A 34 6.43 -8.49 16.29
N ILE A 35 7.32 -7.53 16.09
CA ILE A 35 7.47 -6.84 14.80
C ILE A 35 7.90 -7.82 13.69
N THR A 36 8.72 -8.80 14.00
CA THR A 36 9.19 -9.77 13.02
C THR A 36 8.03 -10.60 12.47
N HIS A 37 7.13 -11.05 13.34
CA HIS A 37 5.95 -11.80 12.92
C HIS A 37 5.00 -10.92 12.10
N ALA A 38 4.79 -9.68 12.55
CA ALA A 38 3.95 -8.73 11.82
C ALA A 38 4.49 -8.46 10.41
N LEU A 39 5.81 -8.27 10.29
CA LEU A 39 6.45 -8.05 8.99
C LEU A 39 6.43 -9.28 8.09
N ASP A 40 6.50 -10.47 8.68
CA ASP A 40 6.40 -11.72 7.91
C ASP A 40 5.04 -11.84 7.22
N ILE A 41 3.97 -11.54 7.93
CA ILE A 41 2.61 -11.52 7.37
C ILE A 41 2.50 -10.46 6.26
N THR A 42 3.03 -9.27 6.51
CA THR A 42 3.03 -8.18 5.53
C THR A 42 3.81 -8.56 4.29
N ASN A 43 4.98 -9.16 4.46
CA ASN A 43 5.84 -9.57 3.35
C ASN A 43 5.14 -10.57 2.43
N GLU A 44 4.44 -11.55 3.00
CA GLU A 44 3.68 -12.52 2.23
C GLU A 44 2.61 -11.83 1.38
N LYS A 45 1.88 -10.90 1.97
CA LYS A 45 0.86 -10.15 1.24
C LYS A 45 1.46 -9.27 0.13
N LEU A 46 2.59 -8.65 0.39
CA LEU A 46 3.30 -7.85 -0.62
C LEU A 46 3.78 -8.71 -1.79
N ILE A 47 4.29 -9.91 -1.53
CA ILE A 47 4.69 -10.86 -2.58
C ILE A 47 3.50 -11.17 -3.49
N ASN A 48 2.33 -11.43 -2.90
CA ASN A 48 1.14 -11.72 -3.68
C ASN A 48 0.71 -10.54 -4.56
N MET A 49 0.89 -9.32 -4.08
CA MET A 49 0.62 -8.11 -4.87
C MET A 49 1.61 -7.93 -6.02
N GLU A 50 2.88 -8.25 -5.79
CA GLU A 50 3.90 -8.20 -6.85
C GLU A 50 3.61 -9.15 -7.98
N GLU A 51 3.10 -10.34 -7.68
CA GLU A 51 2.79 -11.37 -8.69
C GLU A 51 1.81 -10.86 -9.75
N VAL A 52 0.93 -9.95 -9.40
CA VAL A 52 -0.08 -9.42 -10.33
C VAL A 52 0.33 -8.10 -10.98
N GLY A 53 1.51 -7.58 -10.68
CA GLY A 53 2.04 -6.38 -11.31
C GLY A 53 1.29 -5.09 -10.97
N ALA A 54 0.82 -4.95 -9.74
CA ALA A 54 0.08 -3.77 -9.31
C ALA A 54 0.91 -2.49 -9.45
N ASP A 55 0.27 -1.39 -9.85
CA ASP A 55 0.92 -0.07 -9.98
C ASP A 55 0.92 0.71 -8.67
N ALA A 56 -0.01 0.41 -7.78
CA ALA A 56 -0.11 1.03 -6.46
C ALA A 56 -0.94 0.14 -5.55
N VAL A 57 -0.77 0.33 -4.25
CA VAL A 57 -1.58 -0.34 -3.24
C VAL A 57 -2.45 0.73 -2.58
N THR A 58 -3.73 0.46 -2.42
CA THR A 58 -4.64 1.36 -1.72
C THR A 58 -5.26 0.68 -0.51
N ASP A 59 -5.58 1.45 0.51
CA ASP A 59 -6.16 0.97 1.75
C ASP A 59 -7.10 2.02 2.36
N LEU A 60 -7.82 1.63 3.41
CA LEU A 60 -8.72 2.51 4.14
C LEU A 60 -8.31 2.69 5.60
N CYS A 61 -7.38 1.87 6.09
CA CYS A 61 -6.99 1.85 7.50
C CYS A 61 -5.61 2.50 7.67
N PRO A 62 -5.45 3.46 8.61
CA PRO A 62 -4.14 4.06 8.87
C PRO A 62 -3.06 3.05 9.25
N PHE A 63 -3.42 1.97 9.95
CA PHE A 63 -2.47 0.91 10.29
C PHE A 63 -2.03 0.12 9.07
N CYS A 64 -2.93 -0.13 8.12
CA CYS A 64 -2.56 -0.77 6.87
C CYS A 64 -1.65 0.13 6.04
N GLN A 65 -1.92 1.43 6.01
CA GLN A 65 -1.05 2.40 5.36
C GLN A 65 0.36 2.34 5.94
N LEU A 66 0.47 2.41 7.25
CA LEU A 66 1.76 2.32 7.95
C LEU A 66 2.44 1.00 7.64
N GLN A 67 1.71 -0.11 7.72
CA GLN A 67 2.27 -1.45 7.58
C GLN A 67 2.77 -1.72 6.16
N PHE A 68 2.02 -1.31 5.14
CA PHE A 68 2.45 -1.53 3.76
C PHE A 68 3.50 -0.52 3.30
N ASP A 69 3.42 0.73 3.74
CA ASP A 69 4.34 1.77 3.33
C ASP A 69 5.68 1.64 4.08
N ARG A 70 5.64 1.90 5.38
CA ARG A 70 6.85 1.83 6.21
C ARG A 70 7.35 0.39 6.35
N GLY A 71 6.42 -0.57 6.33
CA GLY A 71 6.76 -1.98 6.43
C GLY A 71 7.68 -2.47 5.32
N GLN A 72 7.58 -1.93 4.12
CA GLN A 72 8.50 -2.28 3.03
C GLN A 72 9.95 -1.94 3.36
N ILE A 73 10.16 -0.78 3.98
CA ILE A 73 11.50 -0.36 4.42
C ILE A 73 12.01 -1.27 5.54
N GLU A 74 11.15 -1.58 6.50
CA GLU A 74 11.49 -2.44 7.64
C GLU A 74 11.80 -3.88 7.20
N ILE A 75 11.05 -4.39 6.22
CA ILE A 75 11.29 -5.72 5.64
C ILE A 75 12.65 -5.76 4.95
N LYS A 76 12.98 -4.74 4.19
CA LYS A 76 14.28 -4.64 3.53
C LYS A 76 15.40 -4.67 4.56
N ASP A 77 15.26 -3.93 5.65
CA ASP A 77 16.29 -3.86 6.70
C ASP A 77 16.42 -5.17 7.48
N LYS A 78 15.32 -5.84 7.81
CA LYS A 78 15.34 -7.04 8.65
C LYS A 78 15.58 -8.33 7.88
N PHE A 79 14.97 -8.46 6.69
CA PHE A 79 14.99 -9.69 5.91
C PHE A 79 15.89 -9.62 4.68
N GLY A 80 16.39 -8.43 4.36
CA GLY A 80 17.19 -8.23 3.14
C GLY A 80 16.40 -8.36 1.85
N VAL A 81 15.07 -8.30 1.92
CA VAL A 81 14.18 -8.46 0.77
C VAL A 81 13.73 -7.08 0.31
N GLU A 82 13.91 -6.78 -0.97
CA GLU A 82 13.42 -5.56 -1.57
C GLU A 82 12.27 -5.88 -2.52
N HIS A 83 11.10 -5.29 -2.26
CA HIS A 83 9.95 -5.46 -3.13
C HIS A 83 9.98 -4.42 -4.25
N GLY A 84 9.70 -4.87 -5.47
CA GLY A 84 9.48 -3.97 -6.60
C GLY A 84 8.10 -3.35 -6.60
N ILE A 85 7.52 -3.20 -5.42
CA ILE A 85 6.17 -2.76 -5.29
C ILE A 85 6.06 -1.28 -5.31
N PRO A 86 5.02 -0.90 -5.94
CA PRO A 86 4.55 0.42 -6.05
C PRO A 86 4.20 1.07 -4.74
N PRO A 87 4.06 2.39 -4.75
CA PRO A 87 3.72 3.15 -3.57
C PRO A 87 2.36 2.77 -3.01
N VAL A 88 2.20 3.04 -1.72
CA VAL A 88 0.98 2.75 -0.97
C VAL A 88 0.26 4.07 -0.71
N LEU A 89 -0.99 4.17 -1.17
CA LEU A 89 -1.80 5.36 -1.01
C LEU A 89 -3.09 5.04 -0.26
N HIS A 90 -3.40 5.83 0.75
CA HIS A 90 -4.70 5.75 1.38
C HIS A 90 -5.78 6.13 0.34
N TYR A 91 -6.96 5.51 0.43
CA TYR A 91 -8.04 5.79 -0.53
C TYR A 91 -8.34 7.29 -0.64
N ASN A 92 -8.29 8.03 0.47
CA ASN A 92 -8.55 9.46 0.46
C ASN A 92 -7.50 10.24 -0.34
N GLU A 93 -6.26 9.78 -0.36
CA GLU A 93 -5.21 10.39 -1.20
C GLU A 93 -5.48 10.13 -2.68
N LEU A 94 -5.89 8.92 -3.02
CA LEU A 94 -6.25 8.56 -4.39
C LEU A 94 -7.47 9.37 -4.85
N LEU A 95 -8.47 9.51 -3.97
CA LEU A 95 -9.64 10.32 -4.23
C LEU A 95 -9.26 11.78 -4.48
N GLY A 96 -8.38 12.33 -3.64
CA GLY A 96 -7.89 13.72 -3.79
C GLY A 96 -7.23 13.92 -5.14
N LEU A 97 -6.38 13.00 -5.58
CA LEU A 97 -5.75 13.07 -6.91
C LEU A 97 -6.78 13.04 -8.03
N ALA A 98 -7.80 12.19 -7.91
CA ALA A 98 -8.88 12.10 -8.89
C ALA A 98 -9.71 13.39 -8.97
N GLN A 99 -9.79 14.13 -7.86
CA GLN A 99 -10.51 15.41 -7.79
C GLN A 99 -9.64 16.61 -8.21
N GLY A 100 -8.41 16.39 -8.61
CA GLY A 100 -7.53 17.43 -9.10
C GLY A 100 -6.63 18.10 -8.05
N MET A 101 -6.55 17.52 -6.85
CA MET A 101 -5.60 18.03 -5.84
C MET A 101 -4.16 17.71 -6.26
N SER A 102 -3.24 18.63 -5.94
CA SER A 102 -1.83 18.41 -6.24
C SER A 102 -1.21 17.42 -5.25
N PRO A 103 -0.12 16.73 -5.63
CA PRO A 103 0.61 15.88 -4.69
C PRO A 103 1.09 16.63 -3.44
N ASP A 104 1.46 17.90 -3.57
CA ASP A 104 1.91 18.71 -2.44
C ASP A 104 0.77 18.97 -1.44
N GLU A 105 -0.44 19.21 -1.94
CA GLU A 105 -1.61 19.41 -1.08
C GLU A 105 -1.96 18.13 -0.29
N LEU A 106 -1.63 16.97 -0.83
CA LEU A 106 -1.88 15.68 -0.22
C LEU A 106 -0.70 15.19 0.62
N ALA A 107 0.40 15.94 0.67
CA ALA A 107 1.61 15.60 1.41
C ALA A 107 2.16 14.22 1.05
N LEU A 108 2.13 13.85 -0.22
CA LEU A 108 2.58 12.55 -0.69
C LEU A 108 4.10 12.34 -0.53
N ASP A 109 4.85 13.41 -0.38
CA ASP A 109 6.28 13.38 -0.11
C ASP A 109 6.62 12.82 1.28
N LEU A 110 5.63 12.70 2.17
CA LEU A 110 5.81 12.12 3.50
C LEU A 110 5.73 10.58 3.51
N HIS A 111 5.40 9.96 2.40
CA HIS A 111 5.37 8.50 2.29
C HIS A 111 6.78 7.92 2.36
N ALA A 112 6.94 6.77 3.01
CA ALA A 112 8.22 6.09 3.11
C ALA A 112 8.67 5.53 1.76
N VAL A 113 7.73 5.00 0.98
CA VAL A 113 7.98 4.51 -0.38
C VAL A 113 7.63 5.64 -1.36
N ASP A 114 8.54 5.93 -2.28
CA ASP A 114 8.37 7.01 -3.24
C ASP A 114 7.14 6.80 -4.12
N VAL A 115 6.26 7.80 -4.17
CA VAL A 115 5.03 7.76 -4.98
C VAL A 115 5.22 8.26 -6.42
N GLU A 116 6.36 8.84 -6.75
CA GLU A 116 6.63 9.40 -8.09
C GLU A 116 6.40 8.42 -9.23
N PRO A 117 6.84 7.15 -9.15
CA PRO A 117 6.58 6.21 -10.24
C PRO A 117 5.12 6.04 -10.58
N PHE A 118 4.25 6.07 -9.57
CA PHE A 118 2.80 5.98 -9.78
C PHE A 118 2.25 7.30 -10.34
N LEU A 119 2.69 8.44 -9.80
CA LEU A 119 2.23 9.74 -10.27
C LEU A 119 2.55 9.96 -11.74
N LYS A 120 3.69 9.50 -12.20
CA LYS A 120 4.08 9.60 -13.61
C LYS A 120 3.17 8.82 -14.55
N LYS A 121 2.50 7.77 -14.03
CA LYS A 121 1.58 6.97 -14.84
C LYS A 121 0.21 7.61 -14.96
N ILE A 122 -0.20 8.43 -14.00
CA ILE A 122 -1.55 9.00 -13.95
C ILE A 122 -1.62 10.50 -14.22
N LEU A 123 -0.50 11.20 -14.15
CA LEU A 123 -0.45 12.66 -14.38
C LEU A 123 0.28 13.05 -15.70
#